data_19d1a07cec30c95a1e457f825d5e2a16
#
_entry.id   19d1a07cec30c95a1e457f825d5e2a16
#
_cell.length_a   1.000
_cell.length_b   1.000
_cell.length_c   1.000
_cell.angle_alpha   90.00
_cell.angle_beta   90.00
_cell.angle_gamma   90.00
#
_symmetry.space_group_name_H-M   'P 1'
#
loop_
_entity.id
_entity.type
_entity.pdbx_description
1 polymer ?
#
loop_
_entity_poly.entity_id
_entity_poly.type
_entity_poly.pdbx_seq_one_letter_code
_entity_poly.pdbx_strand_id
1 'polypeptide(L)'
;MANYETQVVVIAAGPSGLSAAVQAAEDGAEVIVLEKAAAVGGAANMGMGPLGIGTKYQKTQMEDLSDETAFNMYMVYTHYNVDARLVKRYFEQSGETIEWLEDMGVEFEGAYRYFPKSEPTWHIVKTDQGIGPRAASFMNKALYSRAQELGVNVLLETHAKKIVMEDGKV
;
A
#
# COMPACT_ATOMS: atom_id res chain seq x y z
N MET A 1 0.31 23.25 -23.53
CA MET A 1 0.07 22.35 -22.39
C MET A 1 -0.47 21.06 -22.99
N ALA A 2 -0.02 19.91 -22.53
CA ALA A 2 -0.61 18.65 -22.95
C ALA A 2 -1.96 18.49 -22.25
N ASN A 3 -2.97 18.07 -23.01
CA ASN A 3 -4.27 17.71 -22.47
C ASN A 3 -4.34 16.18 -22.46
N TYR A 4 -4.84 15.64 -21.36
CA TYR A 4 -5.07 14.22 -21.18
C TYR A 4 -6.54 14.02 -20.85
N GLU A 5 -7.07 12.88 -21.28
CA GLU A 5 -8.40 12.40 -20.93
C GLU A 5 -8.26 11.01 -20.35
N THR A 6 -8.98 10.69 -19.28
CA THR A 6 -8.91 9.40 -18.61
C THR A 6 -10.14 9.20 -17.73
N GLN A 7 -10.43 7.97 -17.34
CA GLN A 7 -11.54 7.62 -16.46
C GLN A 7 -11.17 7.85 -14.97
N VAL A 8 -9.91 7.64 -14.61
CA VAL A 8 -9.44 7.77 -13.22
C VAL A 8 -8.16 8.59 -13.15
N VAL A 9 -8.15 9.60 -12.31
CA VAL A 9 -6.94 10.37 -11.97
C VAL A 9 -6.57 10.09 -10.52
N VAL A 10 -5.36 9.57 -10.33
CA VAL A 10 -4.78 9.34 -9.00
C VAL A 10 -3.79 10.46 -8.70
N ILE A 11 -3.94 11.11 -7.55
CA ILE A 11 -3.04 12.19 -7.11
C ILE A 11 -2.07 11.64 -6.07
N ALA A 12 -0.80 11.66 -6.41
CA ALA A 12 0.37 11.10 -5.72
C ALA A 12 0.64 9.61 -5.98
N ALA A 13 1.91 9.29 -6.22
CA ALA A 13 2.42 7.94 -6.48
C ALA A 13 3.13 7.32 -5.27
N GLY A 14 2.62 7.57 -4.07
CA GLY A 14 2.95 6.76 -2.88
C GLY A 14 2.26 5.39 -2.94
N PRO A 15 2.50 4.47 -1.98
CA PRO A 15 1.93 3.12 -2.02
C PRO A 15 0.40 3.12 -2.15
N SER A 16 -0.29 4.01 -1.43
CA SER A 16 -1.76 4.10 -1.53
C SER A 16 -2.23 4.50 -2.93
N GLY A 17 -1.56 5.49 -3.55
CA GLY A 17 -1.89 5.92 -4.91
C GLY A 17 -1.54 4.85 -5.95
N LEU A 18 -0.36 4.23 -5.83
CA LEU A 18 0.03 3.14 -6.74
C LEU A 18 -0.92 1.94 -6.61
N SER A 19 -1.30 1.55 -5.39
CA SER A 19 -2.26 0.46 -5.18
C SER A 19 -3.63 0.78 -5.77
N ALA A 20 -4.13 2.01 -5.58
CA ALA A 20 -5.38 2.45 -6.18
C ALA A 20 -5.32 2.46 -7.72
N ALA A 21 -4.19 2.89 -8.29
CA ALA A 21 -3.98 2.90 -9.73
C ALA A 21 -3.91 1.50 -10.32
N VAL A 22 -3.18 0.58 -9.67
CA VAL A 22 -3.09 -0.83 -10.08
C VAL A 22 -4.46 -1.47 -10.04
N GLN A 23 -5.18 -1.35 -8.92
CA GLN A 23 -6.51 -1.95 -8.79
C GLN A 23 -7.49 -1.40 -9.82
N ALA A 24 -7.54 -0.08 -10.02
CA ALA A 24 -8.43 0.52 -11.02
C ALA A 24 -8.09 0.03 -12.45
N ALA A 25 -6.81 -0.12 -12.77
CA ALA A 25 -6.38 -0.62 -14.07
C ALA A 25 -6.66 -2.13 -14.23
N GLU A 26 -6.52 -2.94 -13.17
CA GLU A 26 -6.93 -4.36 -13.16
C GLU A 26 -8.44 -4.51 -13.38
N ASP A 27 -9.24 -3.56 -12.89
CA ASP A 27 -10.69 -3.49 -13.13
C ASP A 27 -11.03 -2.93 -14.54
N GLY A 28 -10.02 -2.63 -15.37
CA GLY A 28 -10.17 -2.21 -16.76
C GLY A 28 -10.33 -0.71 -16.98
N ALA A 29 -10.07 0.13 -15.99
CA ALA A 29 -10.13 1.57 -16.16
C ALA A 29 -8.83 2.12 -16.80
N GLU A 30 -8.98 3.19 -17.60
CA GLU A 30 -7.85 4.03 -18.02
C GLU A 30 -7.45 4.94 -16.85
N VAL A 31 -6.17 4.88 -16.46
CA VAL A 31 -5.66 5.56 -15.26
C VAL A 31 -4.48 6.46 -15.56
N ILE A 32 -4.52 7.67 -15.01
CA ILE A 32 -3.36 8.59 -14.96
C ILE A 32 -3.01 8.86 -13.50
N VAL A 33 -1.73 8.74 -13.18
CA VAL A 33 -1.18 9.10 -11.87
C VAL A 33 -0.37 10.40 -11.98
N LEU A 34 -0.65 11.37 -11.12
CA LEU A 34 0.10 12.63 -11.05
C LEU A 34 1.00 12.60 -9.81
N GLU A 35 2.32 12.63 -10.02
CA GLU A 35 3.31 12.66 -8.93
C GLU A 35 4.16 13.93 -9.04
N LYS A 36 4.23 14.70 -7.94
CA LYS A 36 4.99 15.94 -7.90
C LYS A 36 6.52 15.76 -7.85
N ALA A 37 6.97 14.60 -7.32
CA ALA A 37 8.38 14.28 -7.21
C ALA A 37 8.92 13.65 -8.52
N ALA A 38 10.23 13.58 -8.63
CA ALA A 38 10.92 12.90 -9.74
C ALA A 38 10.94 11.36 -9.59
N ALA A 39 10.35 10.82 -8.51
CA ALA A 39 10.30 9.38 -8.24
C ALA A 39 9.02 9.00 -7.50
N VAL A 40 8.58 7.76 -7.69
CA VAL A 40 7.43 7.16 -7.00
C VAL A 40 7.78 6.68 -5.59
N GLY A 41 6.77 6.34 -4.78
CA GLY A 41 6.89 5.68 -3.48
C GLY A 41 6.77 6.61 -2.27
N GLY A 42 7.04 7.90 -2.44
CA GLY A 42 6.87 8.89 -1.39
C GLY A 42 7.59 8.55 -0.09
N ALA A 43 6.99 8.90 1.05
CA ALA A 43 7.55 8.63 2.38
C ALA A 43 7.71 7.13 2.70
N ALA A 44 6.91 6.26 2.08
CA ALA A 44 7.01 4.83 2.31
C ALA A 44 8.33 4.22 1.81
N ASN A 45 9.05 4.88 0.91
CA ASN A 45 10.41 4.47 0.54
C ASN A 45 11.39 4.46 1.72
N MET A 46 11.05 5.12 2.83
CA MET A 46 11.84 5.12 4.06
C MET A 46 11.47 3.96 5.00
N GLY A 47 10.34 3.31 4.75
CA GLY A 47 9.82 2.20 5.56
C GLY A 47 10.49 0.86 5.25
N MET A 48 10.00 -0.17 5.91
CA MET A 48 10.52 -1.53 5.78
C MET A 48 9.47 -2.52 5.28
N GLY A 49 8.20 -2.21 5.37
CA GLY A 49 7.11 -3.04 4.89
C GLY A 49 5.76 -2.76 5.56
N PRO A 50 4.70 -3.39 5.08
CA PRO A 50 3.33 -3.19 5.57
C PRO A 50 3.01 -4.02 6.81
N LEU A 51 1.88 -3.71 7.44
CA LEU A 51 1.24 -4.55 8.44
C LEU A 51 0.34 -5.57 7.73
N GLY A 52 0.33 -6.80 8.24
CA GLY A 52 -0.59 -7.86 7.81
C GLY A 52 -1.04 -8.72 8.97
N ILE A 53 -2.26 -9.27 8.87
CA ILE A 53 -2.88 -10.14 9.86
C ILE A 53 -3.40 -11.39 9.16
N GLY A 54 -3.30 -12.55 9.83
CA GLY A 54 -3.78 -13.83 9.31
C GLY A 54 -2.94 -14.41 8.15
N THR A 55 -1.72 -13.91 7.97
CA THR A 55 -0.85 -14.28 6.86
C THR A 55 -0.18 -15.64 7.05
N LYS A 56 0.32 -16.23 5.96
CA LYS A 56 1.12 -17.46 6.00
C LYS A 56 2.38 -17.33 6.86
N TYR A 57 2.95 -16.14 6.95
CA TYR A 57 4.15 -15.88 7.76
C TYR A 57 3.87 -16.03 9.25
N GLN A 58 2.74 -15.51 9.73
CA GLN A 58 2.30 -15.69 11.12
C GLN A 58 1.97 -17.15 11.40
N LYS A 59 1.24 -17.83 10.51
CA LYS A 59 0.93 -19.26 10.64
C LYS A 59 2.17 -20.15 10.75
N THR A 60 3.21 -19.83 9.97
CA THR A 60 4.50 -20.56 10.02
C THR A 60 5.20 -20.39 11.37
N GLN A 61 5.01 -19.24 12.02
CA GLN A 61 5.56 -18.96 13.36
C GLN A 61 4.67 -19.49 14.50
N MET A 62 3.58 -20.19 14.17
CA MET A 62 2.56 -20.66 15.14
C MET A 62 1.88 -19.50 15.90
N GLU A 63 1.79 -18.35 15.27
CA GLU A 63 1.11 -17.16 15.80
C GLU A 63 -0.30 -17.10 15.21
N ASP A 64 -1.29 -17.26 16.06
CA ASP A 64 -2.71 -17.23 15.68
C ASP A 64 -3.34 -15.91 16.11
N LEU A 65 -3.03 -14.85 15.36
CA LEU A 65 -3.62 -13.53 15.55
C LEU A 65 -4.76 -13.34 14.56
N SER A 66 -6.00 -13.42 15.08
CA SER A 66 -7.17 -13.08 14.27
C SER A 66 -7.32 -11.56 14.08
N ASP A 67 -7.96 -11.16 13.00
CA ASP A 67 -8.33 -9.77 12.72
C ASP A 67 -9.22 -9.17 13.79
N GLU A 68 -10.15 -9.96 14.38
CA GLU A 68 -10.97 -9.53 15.52
C GLU A 68 -10.12 -9.24 16.76
N THR A 69 -9.18 -10.13 17.09
CA THR A 69 -8.26 -9.92 18.22
C THR A 69 -7.40 -8.68 18.01
N ALA A 70 -6.81 -8.55 16.82
CA ALA A 70 -6.01 -7.38 16.46
C ALA A 70 -6.81 -6.09 16.50
N PHE A 71 -8.06 -6.11 16.00
CA PHE A 71 -8.97 -4.98 16.08
C PHE A 71 -9.22 -4.55 17.52
N ASN A 72 -9.59 -5.48 18.39
CA ASN A 72 -9.87 -5.19 19.79
C ASN A 72 -8.63 -4.62 20.51
N MET A 73 -7.45 -5.21 20.29
CA MET A 73 -6.19 -4.71 20.84
C MET A 73 -5.89 -3.27 20.36
N TYR A 74 -6.07 -3.01 19.08
CA TYR A 74 -5.81 -1.70 18.51
C TYR A 74 -6.81 -0.64 19.01
N MET A 75 -8.09 -0.98 19.13
CA MET A 75 -9.10 -0.08 19.69
C MET A 75 -8.78 0.32 21.13
N VAL A 76 -8.36 -0.64 21.96
CA VAL A 76 -7.91 -0.36 23.34
C VAL A 76 -6.65 0.49 23.33
N TYR A 77 -5.65 0.17 22.53
CA TYR A 77 -4.40 0.91 22.43
C TYR A 77 -4.60 2.37 22.03
N THR A 78 -5.51 2.63 21.11
CA THR A 78 -5.83 3.98 20.63
C THR A 78 -6.87 4.70 21.49
N HIS A 79 -7.28 4.11 22.62
CA HIS A 79 -8.35 4.63 23.47
C HIS A 79 -9.66 4.92 22.71
N TYR A 80 -9.96 4.10 21.69
CA TYR A 80 -11.13 4.26 20.80
C TYR A 80 -11.15 5.60 20.02
N ASN A 81 -10.05 6.30 19.94
CA ASN A 81 -9.95 7.59 19.22
C ASN A 81 -9.52 7.42 17.76
N VAL A 82 -10.21 6.54 17.03
CA VAL A 82 -9.98 6.22 15.62
C VAL A 82 -11.30 5.91 14.92
N ASP A 83 -11.32 5.95 13.59
CA ASP A 83 -12.45 5.40 12.84
C ASP A 83 -12.43 3.87 12.90
N ALA A 84 -13.29 3.31 13.74
CA ALA A 84 -13.38 1.87 13.96
C ALA A 84 -13.72 1.08 12.68
N ARG A 85 -14.52 1.65 11.77
CA ARG A 85 -14.89 1.00 10.50
C ARG A 85 -13.69 0.89 9.57
N LEU A 86 -12.89 1.95 9.50
CA LEU A 86 -11.66 1.96 8.71
C LEU A 86 -10.64 0.95 9.27
N VAL A 87 -10.42 0.93 10.58
CA VAL A 87 -9.50 0.00 11.24
C VAL A 87 -9.94 -1.44 11.02
N LYS A 88 -11.22 -1.73 11.20
CA LYS A 88 -11.77 -3.08 10.98
C LYS A 88 -11.52 -3.53 9.54
N ARG A 89 -11.89 -2.71 8.55
CA ARG A 89 -11.70 -3.03 7.15
C ARG A 89 -10.22 -3.23 6.79
N TYR A 90 -9.35 -2.42 7.34
CA TYR A 90 -7.91 -2.54 7.14
C TYR A 90 -7.38 -3.91 7.64
N PHE A 91 -7.77 -4.35 8.82
CA PHE A 91 -7.31 -5.63 9.36
C PHE A 91 -7.89 -6.82 8.60
N GLU A 92 -9.19 -6.80 8.31
CA GLU A 92 -9.85 -7.85 7.53
C GLU A 92 -9.21 -8.08 6.16
N GLN A 93 -8.71 -7.03 5.52
CA GLN A 93 -8.11 -7.10 4.18
C GLN A 93 -6.58 -7.20 4.18
N SER A 94 -5.93 -7.01 5.32
CA SER A 94 -4.47 -6.88 5.35
C SER A 94 -3.75 -8.16 4.92
N GLY A 95 -4.29 -9.34 5.24
CA GLY A 95 -3.75 -10.63 4.82
C GLY A 95 -3.78 -10.81 3.31
N GLU A 96 -4.94 -10.58 2.70
CA GLU A 96 -5.12 -10.63 1.24
C GLU A 96 -4.23 -9.59 0.52
N THR A 97 -4.03 -8.42 1.14
CA THR A 97 -3.13 -7.39 0.59
C THR A 97 -1.66 -7.86 0.56
N ILE A 98 -1.22 -8.64 1.55
CA ILE A 98 0.12 -9.25 1.53
C ILE A 98 0.25 -10.24 0.36
N GLU A 99 -0.75 -11.12 0.16
CA GLU A 99 -0.78 -12.07 -0.95
C GLU A 99 -0.81 -11.35 -2.30
N TRP A 100 -1.63 -10.33 -2.46
CA TRP A 100 -1.69 -9.50 -3.67
C TRP A 100 -0.35 -8.82 -4.00
N LEU A 101 0.40 -8.36 -3.01
CA LEU A 101 1.75 -7.82 -3.21
C LEU A 101 2.73 -8.91 -3.63
N GLU A 102 2.62 -10.13 -3.08
CA GLU A 102 3.44 -11.27 -3.49
C GLU A 102 3.18 -11.68 -4.96
N ASP A 103 1.94 -11.63 -5.40
CA ASP A 103 1.56 -11.91 -6.80
C ASP A 103 2.23 -10.93 -7.79
N MET A 104 2.59 -9.73 -7.31
CA MET A 104 3.38 -8.75 -8.06
C MET A 104 4.89 -8.93 -7.91
N GLY A 105 5.35 -10.01 -7.26
CA GLY A 105 6.76 -10.31 -7.07
C GLY A 105 7.41 -9.64 -5.85
N VAL A 106 6.62 -9.09 -4.93
CA VAL A 106 7.16 -8.65 -3.63
C VAL A 106 7.47 -9.87 -2.78
N GLU A 107 8.70 -10.00 -2.31
CA GLU A 107 9.08 -11.02 -1.35
C GLU A 107 9.17 -10.42 0.06
N PHE A 108 8.75 -11.19 1.06
CA PHE A 108 8.85 -10.80 2.47
C PHE A 108 9.81 -11.74 3.22
N GLU A 109 10.60 -11.16 4.13
CA GLU A 109 11.46 -11.94 5.03
C GLU A 109 10.65 -12.71 6.10
N GLY A 110 9.47 -12.21 6.44
CA GLY A 110 8.59 -12.77 7.45
C GLY A 110 7.75 -11.70 8.14
N ALA A 111 7.00 -12.14 9.15
CA ALA A 111 6.25 -11.26 10.05
C ALA A 111 7.06 -11.04 11.34
N TYR A 112 7.28 -9.79 11.71
CA TYR A 112 8.14 -9.40 12.82
C TYR A 112 7.39 -8.61 13.89
N ARG A 113 7.88 -8.70 15.12
CA ARG A 113 7.44 -7.87 16.25
C ARG A 113 8.21 -6.56 16.24
N TYR A 114 7.52 -5.44 16.25
CA TYR A 114 8.19 -4.14 16.38
C TYR A 114 8.75 -3.91 17.79
N PHE A 115 7.99 -4.34 18.80
CA PHE A 115 8.41 -4.34 20.21
C PHE A 115 8.39 -5.76 20.76
N PRO A 116 9.17 -6.09 21.80
CA PRO A 116 9.27 -7.46 22.35
C PRO A 116 7.95 -8.09 22.80
N LYS A 117 6.95 -7.26 23.14
CA LYS A 117 5.62 -7.70 23.60
C LYS A 117 4.50 -7.41 22.59
N SER A 118 4.83 -6.94 21.39
CA SER A 118 3.83 -6.73 20.34
C SER A 118 3.58 -8.01 19.56
N GLU A 119 2.50 -8.05 18.81
CA GLU A 119 2.22 -9.14 17.89
C GLU A 119 3.08 -9.03 16.62
N PRO A 120 3.42 -10.16 15.94
CA PRO A 120 4.24 -10.17 14.74
C PRO A 120 3.42 -9.78 13.52
N THR A 121 3.10 -8.51 13.41
CA THR A 121 2.26 -7.97 12.33
C THR A 121 3.04 -7.25 11.25
N TRP A 122 4.32 -6.99 11.47
CA TRP A 122 5.15 -6.21 10.56
C TRP A 122 5.82 -7.10 9.52
N HIS A 123 5.35 -7.06 8.28
CA HIS A 123 5.88 -7.84 7.17
C HIS A 123 7.01 -7.06 6.50
N ILE A 124 8.24 -7.48 6.77
CA ILE A 124 9.44 -6.80 6.24
C ILE A 124 9.69 -7.28 4.82
N VAL A 125 9.78 -6.32 3.90
CA VAL A 125 10.11 -6.60 2.50
C VAL A 125 11.54 -7.11 2.41
N LYS A 126 11.72 -8.24 1.73
CA LYS A 126 13.02 -8.85 1.49
C LYS A 126 13.80 -8.06 0.45
N THR A 127 15.08 -7.88 0.72
CA THR A 127 16.01 -7.22 -0.18
C THR A 127 17.35 -7.92 -0.18
N ASP A 128 18.14 -7.72 -1.22
CA ASP A 128 19.53 -8.19 -1.31
C ASP A 128 20.46 -7.55 -0.27
N GLN A 129 20.04 -6.46 0.36
CA GLN A 129 20.78 -5.76 1.42
C GLN A 129 20.40 -6.28 2.83
N GLY A 130 19.49 -7.25 2.92
CA GLY A 130 18.96 -7.77 4.18
C GLY A 130 17.92 -6.84 4.83
N ILE A 131 17.61 -7.11 6.10
CA ILE A 131 16.63 -6.33 6.88
C ILE A 131 17.20 -4.95 7.18
N GLY A 132 16.53 -3.91 6.72
CA GLY A 132 16.99 -2.54 6.94
C GLY A 132 16.01 -1.47 6.48
N PRO A 133 16.30 -0.19 6.80
CA PRO A 133 15.52 0.92 6.32
C PRO A 133 15.51 0.96 4.78
N ARG A 134 14.43 1.49 4.20
CA ARG A 134 14.18 1.57 2.75
C ARG A 134 13.81 0.26 2.06
N ALA A 135 13.66 -0.86 2.75
CA ALA A 135 13.21 -2.12 2.15
C ALA A 135 11.86 -1.96 1.43
N ALA A 136 10.93 -1.18 1.97
CA ALA A 136 9.65 -0.92 1.33
C ALA A 136 9.76 -0.20 -0.05
N SER A 137 10.91 0.36 -0.41
CA SER A 137 11.13 0.89 -1.75
C SER A 137 11.05 -0.18 -2.84
N PHE A 138 11.38 -1.43 -2.52
CA PHE A 138 11.25 -2.57 -3.44
C PHE A 138 9.78 -2.91 -3.69
N MET A 139 8.95 -2.88 -2.66
CA MET A 139 7.49 -3.00 -2.78
C MET A 139 6.91 -1.89 -3.67
N ASN A 140 7.30 -0.64 -3.44
CA ASN A 140 6.84 0.49 -4.25
C ASN A 140 7.29 0.37 -5.72
N LYS A 141 8.48 -0.19 -5.97
CA LYS A 141 8.95 -0.48 -7.34
C LYS A 141 8.10 -1.57 -8.01
N ALA A 142 7.75 -2.64 -7.28
CA ALA A 142 6.89 -3.70 -7.80
C ALA A 142 5.50 -3.14 -8.18
N LEU A 143 4.88 -2.36 -7.30
CA LEU A 143 3.62 -1.66 -7.58
C LEU A 143 3.72 -0.75 -8.81
N TYR A 144 4.81 0.00 -8.94
CA TYR A 144 5.02 0.87 -10.08
C TYR A 144 5.22 0.08 -11.38
N SER A 145 6.01 -1.00 -11.36
CA SER A 145 6.19 -1.87 -12.51
C SER A 145 4.86 -2.48 -12.95
N ARG A 146 4.06 -2.96 -11.98
CA ARG A 146 2.74 -3.50 -12.27
C ARG A 146 1.80 -2.46 -12.89
N ALA A 147 1.80 -1.24 -12.35
CA ALA A 147 1.03 -0.14 -12.93
C ALA A 147 1.43 0.13 -14.40
N GLN A 148 2.74 0.12 -14.70
CA GLN A 148 3.22 0.29 -16.07
C GLN A 148 2.82 -0.87 -17.01
N GLU A 149 2.88 -2.13 -16.55
CA GLU A 149 2.41 -3.30 -17.28
C GLU A 149 0.93 -3.22 -17.66
N LEU A 150 0.11 -2.65 -16.76
CA LEU A 150 -1.32 -2.43 -16.96
C LEU A 150 -1.63 -1.17 -17.79
N GLY A 151 -0.61 -0.46 -18.28
CA GLY A 151 -0.77 0.72 -19.11
C GLY A 151 -1.11 2.01 -18.35
N VAL A 152 -0.95 2.03 -17.02
CA VAL A 152 -1.15 3.25 -16.22
C VAL A 152 -0.12 4.31 -16.64
N ASN A 153 -0.60 5.50 -16.96
CA ASN A 153 0.26 6.63 -17.31
C ASN A 153 0.68 7.41 -16.05
N VAL A 154 1.93 7.24 -15.62
CA VAL A 154 2.46 7.93 -14.44
C VAL A 154 3.27 9.15 -14.85
N LEU A 155 2.75 10.33 -14.55
CA LEU A 155 3.37 11.62 -14.84
C LEU A 155 4.13 12.11 -13.61
N LEU A 156 5.45 11.97 -13.65
CA LEU A 156 6.34 12.50 -12.62
C LEU A 156 6.53 14.03 -12.77
N GLU A 157 7.05 14.68 -11.75
CA GLU A 157 7.27 16.13 -11.70
C GLU A 157 6.01 16.94 -12.06
N THR A 158 4.85 16.33 -11.85
CA THR A 158 3.55 16.87 -12.22
C THR A 158 2.70 17.12 -10.98
N HIS A 159 2.62 18.37 -10.58
CA HIS A 159 1.93 18.78 -9.37
C HIS A 159 0.44 19.08 -9.65
N ALA A 160 -0.47 18.31 -9.09
CA ALA A 160 -1.91 18.61 -9.08
C ALA A 160 -2.16 19.87 -8.23
N LYS A 161 -2.64 20.95 -8.84
CA LYS A 161 -2.86 22.24 -8.16
C LYS A 161 -4.31 22.43 -7.73
N LYS A 162 -5.24 21.97 -8.54
CA LYS A 162 -6.67 22.21 -8.33
C LYS A 162 -7.49 21.18 -9.08
N ILE A 163 -8.55 20.72 -8.44
CA ILE A 163 -9.64 20.01 -9.12
C ILE A 163 -10.62 21.07 -9.65
N VAL A 164 -10.87 21.02 -10.93
CA VAL A 164 -11.86 21.90 -11.59
C VAL A 164 -13.12 21.10 -11.83
N MET A 165 -14.26 21.65 -11.42
CA MET A 165 -15.57 21.03 -11.61
C MET A 165 -16.36 21.88 -12.60
N GLU A 166 -16.91 21.25 -13.62
CA GLU A 166 -17.83 21.84 -14.57
C GLU A 166 -19.09 20.99 -14.63
N ASP A 167 -20.24 21.59 -14.38
CA ASP A 167 -21.54 20.89 -14.36
C ASP A 167 -21.61 19.62 -13.49
N GLY A 168 -20.89 19.64 -12.35
CA GLY A 168 -20.83 18.51 -11.42
C GLY A 168 -19.90 17.37 -11.82
N LYS A 169 -19.08 17.54 -12.87
CA LYS A 169 -18.06 16.60 -13.33
C LYS A 169 -16.67 17.18 -13.15
N VAL A 170 -15.70 16.31 -12.90
CA VAL A 170 -14.25 16.63 -12.90
C VAL A 170 -13.73 16.53 -14.31
#